data_afcc6227666a8da23017bdb5ed9e44d1
#
_entry.id   afcc6227666a8da23017bdb5ed9e44d1
#
_cell.length_a   1.000
_cell.length_b   1.000
_cell.length_c   1.000
_cell.angle_alpha   90.00
_cell.angle_beta   90.00
_cell.angle_gamma   90.00
#
_symmetry.space_group_name_H-M   'P 1'
#
loop_
_entity.id
_entity.type
_entity.pdbx_description
1 polymer ?
#
loop_
_entity_poly.entity_id
_entity_poly.type
_entity_poly.pdbx_seq_one_letter_code
_entity_poly.pdbx_strand_id
1 'polypeptide(L)'
;MKRKIFLWHQKLEVFLKIEDEEIINRLKNVLRLKEGESVFFLNNFSEEGEYELLDSKKFIFKRKNLKERDLVPQRKINLYVSLIRKENFELILEKGTELGVYLFQPVISQRSSLKIKEIPSRWFKIIGSALEVTNWKHTPEIKEIKTLGEILKENKENFYLAHKEGEKINLKKMPQEINLLIGPEGGFSEEEEKMIREKTKFISLGDFDSRTETACLVFLSLLNFS
;
A
#
# COMPACT_ATOMS: atom_id res chain seq x y z
N MET A 1 0.91 15.40 -17.72
CA MET A 1 0.52 14.40 -16.70
C MET A 1 -0.95 14.63 -16.37
N LYS A 2 -1.79 13.57 -16.33
CA LYS A 2 -3.21 13.71 -15.98
C LYS A 2 -3.31 14.10 -14.50
N ARG A 3 -4.17 15.08 -14.19
CA ARG A 3 -4.44 15.51 -12.80
C ARG A 3 -5.38 14.49 -12.18
N LYS A 4 -4.91 13.67 -11.24
CA LYS A 4 -5.71 12.64 -10.58
C LYS A 4 -5.91 12.95 -9.10
N ILE A 5 -7.07 12.58 -8.55
CA ILE A 5 -7.44 12.71 -7.13
C ILE A 5 -8.14 11.42 -6.69
N PHE A 6 -7.70 10.87 -5.57
CA PHE A 6 -8.29 9.66 -5.00
C PHE A 6 -9.39 10.00 -3.98
N LEU A 7 -10.55 9.36 -4.15
CA LEU A 7 -11.73 9.53 -3.30
C LEU A 7 -12.06 8.20 -2.60
N TRP A 8 -11.83 8.13 -1.29
CA TRP A 8 -12.14 6.94 -0.50
C TRP A 8 -13.67 6.74 -0.36
N HIS A 9 -14.12 5.47 -0.54
CA HIS A 9 -15.50 5.04 -0.35
C HIS A 9 -16.56 5.82 -1.12
N GLN A 10 -16.14 6.69 -2.05
CA GLN A 10 -17.04 7.47 -2.86
C GLN A 10 -17.27 6.79 -4.21
N LYS A 11 -18.54 6.57 -4.57
CA LYS A 11 -18.91 6.17 -5.93
C LYS A 11 -18.72 7.33 -6.89
N LEU A 12 -18.24 7.03 -8.08
CA LEU A 12 -18.05 8.02 -9.14
C LEU A 12 -19.38 8.20 -9.91
N GLU A 13 -20.32 8.94 -9.35
CA GLU A 13 -21.63 9.23 -9.92
C GLU A 13 -21.53 10.22 -11.09
N VAL A 14 -22.65 10.44 -11.83
CA VAL A 14 -22.69 11.38 -12.97
C VAL A 14 -22.35 12.80 -12.55
N PHE A 15 -22.81 13.20 -11.36
CA PHE A 15 -22.44 14.46 -10.73
C PHE A 15 -21.76 14.18 -9.40
N LEU A 16 -20.66 14.88 -9.14
CA LEU A 16 -19.95 14.84 -7.85
C LEU A 16 -19.94 16.23 -7.25
N LYS A 17 -20.24 16.31 -5.96
CA LYS A 17 -19.98 17.48 -5.12
C LYS A 17 -18.86 17.13 -4.16
N ILE A 18 -17.77 17.86 -4.20
CA ILE A 18 -16.64 17.68 -3.28
C ILE A 18 -16.86 18.56 -2.07
N GLU A 19 -16.86 17.95 -0.88
CA GLU A 19 -17.03 18.62 0.40
C GLU A 19 -15.80 18.50 1.30
N ASP A 20 -14.84 17.63 0.95
CA ASP A 20 -13.58 17.49 1.68
C ASP A 20 -12.71 18.73 1.50
N GLU A 21 -12.44 19.43 2.60
CA GLU A 21 -11.70 20.70 2.60
C GLU A 21 -10.28 20.56 2.08
N GLU A 22 -9.62 19.42 2.32
CA GLU A 22 -8.25 19.17 1.85
C GLU A 22 -8.25 19.00 0.33
N ILE A 23 -9.20 18.26 -0.21
CA ILE A 23 -9.37 18.09 -1.67
C ILE A 23 -9.75 19.43 -2.30
N ILE A 24 -10.65 20.21 -1.70
CA ILE A 24 -11.03 21.54 -2.17
C ILE A 24 -9.80 22.46 -2.21
N ASN A 25 -9.01 22.48 -1.14
CA ASN A 25 -7.78 23.28 -1.09
C ASN A 25 -6.80 22.86 -2.20
N ARG A 26 -6.65 21.57 -2.45
CA ARG A 26 -5.80 21.05 -3.51
C ARG A 26 -6.30 21.45 -4.90
N LEU A 27 -7.60 21.32 -5.16
CA LEU A 27 -8.23 21.70 -6.43
C LEU A 27 -8.05 23.21 -6.71
N LYS A 28 -8.29 24.05 -5.69
CA LYS A 28 -8.28 25.50 -5.80
C LYS A 28 -6.86 26.10 -5.82
N ASN A 29 -6.02 25.71 -4.86
CA ASN A 29 -4.76 26.42 -4.57
C ASN A 29 -3.54 25.71 -5.22
N VAL A 30 -3.56 24.38 -5.35
CA VAL A 30 -2.46 23.61 -5.93
C VAL A 30 -2.70 23.40 -7.43
N LEU A 31 -3.82 22.80 -7.79
CA LEU A 31 -4.16 22.52 -9.18
C LEU A 31 -4.69 23.76 -9.93
N ARG A 32 -5.23 24.71 -9.18
CA ARG A 32 -5.82 25.95 -9.69
C ARG A 32 -6.83 25.70 -10.81
N LEU A 33 -7.68 24.69 -10.59
CA LEU A 33 -8.65 24.19 -11.56
C LEU A 33 -9.71 25.25 -11.82
N LYS A 34 -10.01 25.51 -13.11
CA LYS A 34 -11.01 26.46 -13.56
C LYS A 34 -12.25 25.74 -14.10
N GLU A 35 -13.39 26.43 -14.09
CA GLU A 35 -14.61 25.93 -14.73
C GLU A 35 -14.35 25.57 -16.21
N GLY A 36 -14.90 24.44 -16.63
CA GLY A 36 -14.66 23.83 -17.96
C GLY A 36 -13.40 22.96 -18.03
N GLU A 37 -12.47 23.03 -17.06
CA GLU A 37 -11.31 22.14 -17.03
C GLU A 37 -11.66 20.79 -16.41
N SER A 38 -10.90 19.75 -16.80
CA SER A 38 -11.12 18.37 -16.34
C SER A 38 -10.07 17.92 -15.33
N VAL A 39 -10.51 17.07 -14.41
CA VAL A 39 -9.70 16.32 -13.48
C VAL A 39 -10.15 14.85 -13.46
N PHE A 40 -9.26 13.94 -13.10
CA PHE A 40 -9.60 12.54 -12.96
C PHE A 40 -9.81 12.20 -11.48
N PHE A 41 -10.96 11.63 -11.15
CA PHE A 41 -11.21 11.05 -9.85
C PHE A 41 -11.05 9.54 -9.91
N LEU A 42 -10.43 8.98 -8.86
CA LEU A 42 -10.25 7.55 -8.66
C LEU A 42 -10.93 7.16 -7.36
N ASN A 43 -11.34 5.91 -7.24
CA ASN A 43 -11.87 5.38 -5.99
C ASN A 43 -11.33 3.98 -5.68
N ASN A 44 -11.68 3.47 -4.50
CA ASN A 44 -11.32 2.11 -4.07
C ASN A 44 -12.21 1.01 -4.66
N PHE A 45 -13.13 1.33 -5.56
CA PHE A 45 -13.95 0.40 -6.36
C PHE A 45 -13.36 0.14 -7.75
N SER A 46 -12.08 0.44 -7.96
CA SER A 46 -11.36 0.27 -9.23
C SER A 46 -11.78 1.21 -10.36
N GLU A 47 -12.58 2.23 -10.09
CA GLU A 47 -13.06 3.16 -11.09
C GLU A 47 -12.10 4.35 -11.28
N GLU A 48 -11.99 4.84 -12.52
CA GLU A 48 -11.39 6.12 -12.89
C GLU A 48 -12.38 6.89 -13.77
N GLY A 49 -12.78 8.08 -13.33
CA GLY A 49 -13.67 8.95 -14.06
C GLY A 49 -13.04 10.29 -14.43
N GLU A 50 -13.23 10.75 -15.66
CA GLU A 50 -12.92 12.12 -16.06
C GLU A 50 -14.10 13.03 -15.77
N TYR A 51 -13.84 14.12 -15.06
CA TYR A 51 -14.84 15.05 -14.59
C TYR A 51 -14.48 16.48 -14.96
N GLU A 52 -15.46 17.23 -15.47
CA GLU A 52 -15.37 18.65 -15.75
C GLU A 52 -15.91 19.45 -14.57
N LEU A 53 -15.19 20.47 -14.15
CA LEU A 53 -15.65 21.42 -13.12
C LEU A 53 -16.73 22.34 -13.70
N LEU A 54 -17.94 22.24 -13.17
CA LEU A 54 -19.08 23.08 -13.58
C LEU A 54 -19.25 24.32 -12.71
N ASP A 55 -19.03 24.21 -11.40
CA ASP A 55 -19.20 25.29 -10.42
C ASP A 55 -18.00 25.30 -9.48
N SER A 56 -17.16 26.30 -9.61
CA SER A 56 -15.93 26.44 -8.83
C SER A 56 -16.18 26.93 -7.40
N LYS A 57 -17.38 27.48 -7.10
CA LYS A 57 -17.75 27.92 -5.75
C LYS A 57 -18.28 26.77 -4.91
N LYS A 58 -19.02 25.85 -5.55
CA LYS A 58 -19.64 24.70 -4.89
C LYS A 58 -18.88 23.39 -5.13
N PHE A 59 -17.81 23.42 -5.94
CA PHE A 59 -17.03 22.24 -6.36
C PHE A 59 -17.91 21.12 -6.91
N ILE A 60 -18.80 21.48 -7.85
CA ILE A 60 -19.67 20.55 -8.55
C ILE A 60 -19.01 20.15 -9.88
N PHE A 61 -18.94 18.85 -10.09
CA PHE A 61 -18.33 18.23 -11.25
C PHE A 61 -19.33 17.38 -12.02
N LYS A 62 -19.20 17.35 -13.35
CA LYS A 62 -19.96 16.46 -14.23
C LYS A 62 -19.02 15.46 -14.89
N ARG A 63 -19.37 14.18 -14.78
CA ARG A 63 -18.61 13.09 -15.41
C ARG A 63 -18.70 13.17 -16.93
N LYS A 64 -17.54 13.14 -17.61
CA LYS A 64 -17.40 12.99 -19.07
C LYS A 64 -17.32 11.54 -19.46
N ASN A 65 -16.51 10.75 -18.74
CA ASN A 65 -16.39 9.33 -18.95
C ASN A 65 -16.14 8.58 -17.62
N LEU A 66 -16.30 7.27 -17.64
CA LEU A 66 -15.97 6.36 -16.56
C LEU A 66 -15.36 5.11 -17.16
N LYS A 67 -14.30 4.62 -16.57
CA LYS A 67 -13.69 3.32 -16.89
C LYS A 67 -13.26 2.59 -15.64
N GLU A 68 -13.17 1.29 -15.73
CA GLU A 68 -12.47 0.51 -14.71
C GLU A 68 -10.95 0.56 -14.97
N ARG A 69 -10.19 0.55 -13.92
CA ARG A 69 -8.74 0.29 -13.97
C ARG A 69 -8.58 -1.22 -14.11
N ASP A 70 -7.70 -1.67 -14.98
CA ASP A 70 -7.54 -3.08 -15.34
C ASP A 70 -6.15 -3.66 -15.01
N LEU A 71 -5.18 -2.78 -14.74
CA LEU A 71 -3.83 -3.20 -14.43
C LEU A 71 -3.77 -3.90 -13.07
N VAL A 72 -3.32 -5.16 -13.07
CA VAL A 72 -3.11 -5.95 -11.86
C VAL A 72 -1.63 -6.27 -11.67
N PRO A 73 -1.13 -6.32 -10.43
CA PRO A 73 0.22 -6.79 -10.15
C PRO A 73 0.42 -8.23 -10.62
N GLN A 74 1.67 -8.60 -10.93
CA GLN A 74 2.01 -9.96 -11.36
C GLN A 74 1.69 -11.00 -10.28
N ARG A 75 1.85 -10.63 -9.01
CA ARG A 75 1.54 -11.47 -7.86
C ARG A 75 0.69 -10.72 -6.83
N LYS A 76 -0.12 -11.47 -6.10
CA LYS A 76 -0.85 -10.96 -4.95
C LYS A 76 0.06 -11.02 -3.72
N ILE A 77 0.61 -9.88 -3.33
CA ILE A 77 1.53 -9.78 -2.18
C ILE A 77 0.79 -9.20 -0.98
N ASN A 78 0.62 -10.01 0.06
CA ASN A 78 0.16 -9.59 1.36
C ASN A 78 1.40 -9.27 2.20
N LEU A 79 1.59 -8.00 2.54
CA LEU A 79 2.80 -7.51 3.19
C LEU A 79 2.59 -7.34 4.69
N TYR A 80 3.28 -8.15 5.47
CA TYR A 80 3.31 -8.12 6.94
C TYR A 80 4.54 -7.33 7.37
N VAL A 81 4.34 -6.15 7.93
CA VAL A 81 5.46 -5.27 8.31
C VAL A 81 5.44 -5.01 9.80
N SER A 82 6.55 -5.33 10.47
CA SER A 82 6.74 -4.89 11.85
C SER A 82 6.66 -3.37 11.94
N LEU A 83 6.05 -2.85 13.01
CA LEU A 83 5.92 -1.42 13.24
C LEU A 83 7.31 -0.79 13.48
N ILE A 84 7.97 -0.40 12.40
CA ILE A 84 9.25 0.31 12.36
C ILE A 84 9.06 1.82 12.59
N ARG A 85 10.12 2.62 12.51
CA ARG A 85 10.01 4.08 12.61
C ARG A 85 8.94 4.61 11.67
N LYS A 86 8.17 5.59 12.15
CA LYS A 86 7.00 6.12 11.45
C LYS A 86 7.28 6.50 10.00
N GLU A 87 8.36 7.23 9.77
CA GLU A 87 8.73 7.73 8.44
C GLU A 87 9.01 6.58 7.46
N ASN A 88 9.71 5.54 7.94
CA ASN A 88 10.03 4.35 7.15
C ASN A 88 8.78 3.49 6.88
N PHE A 89 7.88 3.39 7.86
CA PHE A 89 6.63 2.68 7.68
C PHE A 89 5.72 3.40 6.66
N GLU A 90 5.61 4.73 6.75
CA GLU A 90 4.88 5.56 5.79
C GLU A 90 5.49 5.47 4.38
N LEU A 91 6.83 5.40 4.26
CA LEU A 91 7.51 5.14 2.99
C LEU A 91 7.15 3.76 2.40
N ILE A 92 7.09 2.72 3.23
CA ILE A 92 6.67 1.38 2.79
C ILE A 92 5.21 1.39 2.32
N LEU A 93 4.31 2.10 3.00
CA LEU A 93 2.92 2.24 2.55
C LEU A 93 2.84 2.92 1.18
N GLU A 94 3.56 4.04 1.00
CA GLU A 94 3.58 4.79 -0.25
C GLU A 94 4.15 3.93 -1.39
N LYS A 95 5.39 3.49 -1.26
CA LYS A 95 6.09 2.76 -2.33
C LYS A 95 5.59 1.32 -2.49
N GLY A 96 5.14 0.68 -1.41
CA GLY A 96 4.46 -0.61 -1.48
C GLY A 96 3.17 -0.54 -2.30
N THR A 97 2.40 0.54 -2.17
CA THR A 97 1.22 0.79 -3.01
C THR A 97 1.62 0.99 -4.48
N GLU A 98 2.64 1.79 -4.76
CA GLU A 98 3.18 1.97 -6.12
C GLU A 98 3.68 0.65 -6.72
N LEU A 99 4.29 -0.22 -5.90
CA LEU A 99 4.81 -1.53 -6.29
C LEU A 99 3.74 -2.65 -6.29
N GLY A 100 2.47 -2.32 -6.08
CA GLY A 100 1.35 -3.25 -6.24
C GLY A 100 1.13 -4.20 -5.07
N VAL A 101 1.43 -3.80 -3.84
CA VAL A 101 1.02 -4.55 -2.64
C VAL A 101 -0.49 -4.69 -2.61
N TYR A 102 -0.97 -5.90 -2.30
CA TYR A 102 -2.38 -6.20 -2.23
C TYR A 102 -2.97 -5.85 -0.85
N LEU A 103 -2.21 -6.14 0.22
CA LEU A 103 -2.65 -5.95 1.59
C LEU A 103 -1.47 -5.56 2.47
N PHE A 104 -1.65 -4.59 3.36
CA PHE A 104 -0.74 -4.25 4.43
C PHE A 104 -1.28 -4.76 5.76
N GLN A 105 -0.48 -5.61 6.43
CA GLN A 105 -0.73 -6.07 7.79
C GLN A 105 0.32 -5.48 8.73
N PRO A 106 0.00 -4.44 9.51
CA PRO A 106 0.92 -3.94 10.54
C PRO A 106 1.08 -4.96 11.67
N VAL A 107 2.34 -5.22 12.07
CA VAL A 107 2.68 -6.26 13.04
C VAL A 107 3.41 -5.64 14.23
N ILE A 108 2.97 -5.94 15.45
CA ILE A 108 3.71 -5.64 16.68
C ILE A 108 4.63 -6.80 16.99
N SER A 109 5.94 -6.54 17.01
CA SER A 109 6.99 -7.41 17.50
C SER A 109 7.67 -6.80 18.73
N GLN A 110 8.47 -7.55 19.46
CA GLN A 110 9.14 -7.07 20.69
C GLN A 110 9.97 -5.82 20.44
N ARG A 111 10.68 -5.77 19.30
CA ARG A 111 11.57 -4.65 18.92
C ARG A 111 10.92 -3.66 17.97
N SER A 112 9.60 -3.63 17.89
CA SER A 112 8.87 -2.60 17.13
C SER A 112 9.15 -1.21 17.68
N SER A 113 9.56 -0.28 16.80
CA SER A 113 9.90 1.10 17.15
C SER A 113 8.66 1.98 17.30
N LEU A 114 7.67 1.81 16.44
CA LEU A 114 6.41 2.57 16.48
C LEU A 114 5.41 1.86 17.38
N LYS A 115 4.89 2.60 18.37
CA LYS A 115 3.90 2.08 19.34
C LYS A 115 2.57 2.78 19.12
N ILE A 116 1.70 2.18 18.33
CA ILE A 116 0.35 2.63 18.06
C ILE A 116 -0.64 1.47 18.29
N LYS A 117 -1.87 1.79 18.62
CA LYS A 117 -2.95 0.80 18.84
C LYS A 117 -3.98 0.79 17.72
N GLU A 118 -4.08 1.89 16.99
CA GLU A 118 -5.06 2.10 15.93
C GLU A 118 -4.37 2.57 14.66
N ILE A 119 -4.99 2.29 13.52
CA ILE A 119 -4.51 2.73 12.21
C ILE A 119 -4.70 4.25 12.08
N PRO A 120 -3.61 5.02 11.90
CA PRO A 120 -3.73 6.46 11.68
C PRO A 120 -4.45 6.76 10.36
N SER A 121 -5.40 7.71 10.37
CA SER A 121 -6.11 8.16 9.16
C SER A 121 -5.16 8.64 8.05
N ARG A 122 -4.00 9.15 8.41
CA ARG A 122 -2.93 9.54 7.50
C ARG A 122 -2.47 8.41 6.57
N TRP A 123 -2.46 7.15 7.03
CA TRP A 123 -2.03 6.02 6.21
C TRP A 123 -2.95 5.78 5.01
N PHE A 124 -4.25 5.97 5.18
CA PHE A 124 -5.21 5.93 4.06
C PHE A 124 -4.93 7.04 3.04
N LYS A 125 -4.57 8.25 3.51
CA LYS A 125 -4.20 9.35 2.62
C LYS A 125 -2.93 9.06 1.82
N ILE A 126 -1.92 8.43 2.44
CA ILE A 126 -0.68 8.01 1.78
C ILE A 126 -0.99 7.02 0.66
N ILE A 127 -1.77 5.97 0.94
CA ILE A 127 -2.18 4.98 -0.06
C ILE A 127 -2.97 5.65 -1.19
N GLY A 128 -3.95 6.51 -0.86
CA GLY A 128 -4.72 7.24 -1.84
C GLY A 128 -3.84 8.08 -2.77
N SER A 129 -2.89 8.83 -2.22
CA SER A 129 -1.94 9.65 -3.00
C SER A 129 -1.04 8.78 -3.89
N ALA A 130 -0.57 7.64 -3.40
CA ALA A 130 0.22 6.70 -4.21
C ALA A 130 -0.59 6.10 -5.38
N LEU A 131 -1.88 5.82 -5.17
CA LEU A 131 -2.76 5.35 -6.23
C LEU A 131 -2.99 6.38 -7.35
N GLU A 132 -2.87 7.67 -7.06
CA GLU A 132 -3.01 8.73 -8.08
C GLU A 132 -1.92 8.68 -9.17
N VAL A 133 -0.76 8.10 -8.85
CA VAL A 133 0.35 7.95 -9.81
C VAL A 133 0.36 6.60 -10.51
N THR A 134 -0.40 5.62 -9.99
CA THR A 134 -0.50 4.27 -10.55
C THR A 134 -1.80 4.08 -11.32
N ASN A 135 -1.91 2.95 -12.03
CA ASN A 135 -3.15 2.52 -12.67
C ASN A 135 -3.64 1.18 -12.10
N TRP A 136 -3.18 0.79 -10.89
CA TRP A 136 -3.57 -0.47 -10.29
C TRP A 136 -5.09 -0.57 -10.13
N LYS A 137 -5.67 -1.69 -10.54
CA LYS A 137 -7.09 -2.01 -10.35
C LYS A 137 -7.41 -2.13 -8.86
N HIS A 138 -6.53 -2.78 -8.11
CA HIS A 138 -6.72 -3.03 -6.68
C HIS A 138 -6.21 -1.85 -5.84
N THR A 139 -7.00 -1.47 -4.85
CA THR A 139 -6.58 -0.56 -3.78
C THR A 139 -6.11 -1.40 -2.59
N PRO A 140 -4.87 -1.24 -2.12
CA PRO A 140 -4.38 -2.00 -0.98
C PRO A 140 -5.26 -1.85 0.25
N GLU A 141 -5.57 -2.97 0.90
CA GLU A 141 -6.23 -2.96 2.19
C GLU A 141 -5.22 -2.76 3.31
N ILE A 142 -5.54 -1.98 4.34
CA ILE A 142 -4.79 -1.97 5.61
C ILE A 142 -5.62 -2.72 6.64
N LYS A 143 -5.06 -3.80 7.18
CA LYS A 143 -5.67 -4.59 8.24
C LYS A 143 -5.40 -3.99 9.61
N GLU A 144 -6.23 -4.34 10.59
CA GLU A 144 -6.00 -4.01 12.00
C GLU A 144 -4.62 -4.48 12.46
N ILE A 145 -4.04 -3.73 13.41
CA ILE A 145 -2.74 -4.05 13.98
C ILE A 145 -2.84 -5.35 14.77
N LYS A 146 -1.95 -6.30 14.50
CA LYS A 146 -1.86 -7.57 15.21
C LYS A 146 -0.47 -7.79 15.78
N THR A 147 -0.38 -8.57 16.88
CA THR A 147 0.90 -9.06 17.37
C THR A 147 1.46 -10.14 16.44
N LEU A 148 2.78 -10.32 16.44
CA LEU A 148 3.43 -11.41 15.72
C LEU A 148 2.87 -12.77 16.10
N GLY A 149 2.61 -13.00 17.41
CA GLY A 149 2.04 -14.25 17.90
C GLY A 149 0.65 -14.55 17.34
N GLU A 150 -0.22 -13.53 17.17
CA GLU A 150 -1.53 -13.68 16.54
C GLU A 150 -1.39 -14.05 15.06
N ILE A 151 -0.48 -13.37 14.34
CA ILE A 151 -0.21 -13.65 12.92
C ILE A 151 0.27 -15.09 12.70
N LEU A 152 1.20 -15.57 13.53
CA LEU A 152 1.76 -16.92 13.40
C LEU A 152 0.75 -18.04 13.74
N LYS A 153 -0.29 -17.75 14.54
CA LYS A 153 -1.37 -18.70 14.81
C LYS A 153 -2.31 -18.92 13.62
N GLU A 154 -2.36 -18.02 12.67
CA GLU A 154 -3.26 -18.09 11.52
C GLU A 154 -2.85 -19.14 10.46
N ASN A 155 -1.71 -19.84 10.62
CA ASN A 155 -1.20 -20.91 9.75
C ASN A 155 -1.31 -20.59 8.25
N LYS A 156 -0.69 -19.50 7.83
CA LYS A 156 -0.75 -19.02 6.45
C LYS A 156 0.07 -19.90 5.52
N GLU A 157 -0.50 -20.20 4.36
CA GLU A 157 0.25 -20.76 3.25
C GLU A 157 1.19 -19.71 2.64
N ASN A 158 2.26 -20.17 1.99
CA ASN A 158 3.21 -19.31 1.27
C ASN A 158 3.70 -18.13 2.12
N PHE A 159 3.99 -18.38 3.40
CA PHE A 159 4.46 -17.40 4.33
C PHE A 159 5.99 -17.38 4.34
N TYR A 160 6.56 -16.21 4.00
CA TYR A 160 8.00 -16.00 3.83
C TYR A 160 8.47 -14.91 4.77
N LEU A 161 9.62 -15.11 5.41
CA LEU A 161 10.36 -14.07 6.11
C LEU A 161 11.51 -13.58 5.21
N ALA A 162 11.57 -12.28 4.98
CA ALA A 162 12.76 -11.64 4.41
C ALA A 162 13.87 -11.60 5.47
N HIS A 163 14.90 -12.42 5.31
CA HIS A 163 15.99 -12.58 6.27
C HIS A 163 17.29 -12.94 5.58
N LYS A 164 18.45 -12.39 6.05
CA LYS A 164 19.75 -12.61 5.44
C LYS A 164 20.19 -14.09 5.38
N GLU A 165 19.81 -14.87 6.38
CA GLU A 165 20.13 -16.32 6.43
C GLU A 165 19.16 -17.17 5.61
N GLY A 166 18.21 -16.56 4.89
CA GLY A 166 17.27 -17.27 4.05
C GLY A 166 17.91 -17.81 2.77
N GLU A 167 17.19 -18.70 2.09
CA GLU A 167 17.56 -19.12 0.75
C GLU A 167 17.46 -17.94 -0.21
N LYS A 168 18.43 -17.80 -1.13
CA LYS A 168 18.36 -16.77 -2.16
C LYS A 168 17.06 -16.91 -2.95
N ILE A 169 16.32 -15.80 -3.09
CA ILE A 169 15.01 -15.80 -3.75
C ILE A 169 15.12 -16.36 -5.18
N ASN A 170 14.25 -17.31 -5.49
CA ASN A 170 14.10 -17.86 -6.84
C ASN A 170 12.71 -17.50 -7.38
N LEU A 171 12.65 -16.45 -8.17
CA LEU A 171 11.40 -15.87 -8.67
C LEU A 171 10.54 -16.85 -9.48
N LYS A 172 11.16 -17.81 -10.17
CA LYS A 172 10.45 -18.85 -10.95
C LYS A 172 9.68 -19.84 -10.07
N LYS A 173 10.09 -19.97 -8.79
CA LYS A 173 9.46 -20.87 -7.81
C LYS A 173 8.49 -20.15 -6.88
N MET A 174 8.41 -18.83 -6.95
CA MET A 174 7.51 -18.07 -6.09
C MET A 174 6.05 -18.22 -6.53
N PRO A 175 5.13 -18.45 -5.59
CA PRO A 175 3.71 -18.63 -5.90
C PRO A 175 3.07 -17.32 -6.35
N GLN A 176 1.82 -17.40 -6.85
CA GLN A 176 1.05 -16.23 -7.27
C GLN A 176 0.53 -15.40 -6.08
N GLU A 177 0.25 -16.05 -4.96
CA GLU A 177 -0.08 -15.37 -3.71
C GLU A 177 1.01 -15.60 -2.67
N ILE A 178 1.51 -14.50 -2.10
CA ILE A 178 2.67 -14.48 -1.19
C ILE A 178 2.28 -13.71 0.06
N ASN A 179 2.56 -14.28 1.22
CA ASN A 179 2.55 -13.60 2.50
C ASN A 179 4.00 -13.28 2.88
N LEU A 180 4.41 -12.02 2.82
CA LEU A 180 5.79 -11.58 3.05
C LEU A 180 5.91 -10.86 4.39
N LEU A 181 6.67 -11.40 5.33
CA LEU A 181 6.97 -10.79 6.62
C LEU A 181 8.30 -10.01 6.54
N ILE A 182 8.26 -8.77 6.99
CA ILE A 182 9.41 -7.87 7.13
C ILE A 182 9.59 -7.54 8.61
N GLY A 183 10.77 -7.82 9.15
CA GLY A 183 11.11 -7.59 10.55
C GLY A 183 11.36 -6.11 10.88
N PRO A 184 11.49 -5.77 12.19
CA PRO A 184 11.89 -4.45 12.63
C PRO A 184 13.38 -4.18 12.39
N GLU A 185 13.82 -2.92 12.51
CA GLU A 185 15.22 -2.51 12.28
C GLU A 185 16.21 -3.24 13.21
N GLY A 186 15.78 -3.58 14.43
CA GLY A 186 16.58 -4.34 15.40
C GLY A 186 16.48 -5.86 15.26
N GLY A 187 15.84 -6.37 14.20
CA GLY A 187 15.54 -7.80 14.05
C GLY A 187 14.49 -8.31 15.04
N PHE A 188 14.16 -9.58 14.95
CA PHE A 188 13.28 -10.24 15.93
C PHE A 188 14.08 -10.68 17.17
N SER A 189 13.41 -10.98 18.28
CA SER A 189 14.06 -11.63 19.43
C SER A 189 14.31 -13.11 19.13
N GLU A 190 15.15 -13.76 19.93
CA GLU A 190 15.44 -15.19 19.77
C GLU A 190 14.17 -16.05 19.88
N GLU A 191 13.28 -15.69 20.82
CA GLU A 191 11.99 -16.37 20.97
C GLU A 191 11.09 -16.18 19.76
N GLU A 192 11.02 -14.94 19.26
CA GLU A 192 10.25 -14.62 18.04
C GLU A 192 10.81 -15.34 16.82
N GLU A 193 12.14 -15.35 16.63
CA GLU A 193 12.76 -16.06 15.51
C GLU A 193 12.49 -17.56 15.55
N LYS A 194 12.52 -18.16 16.73
CA LYS A 194 12.19 -19.59 16.88
C LYS A 194 10.75 -19.85 16.44
N MET A 195 9.80 -19.06 16.88
CA MET A 195 8.39 -19.19 16.47
C MET A 195 8.19 -18.99 14.96
N ILE A 196 8.91 -18.01 14.38
CA ILE A 196 8.82 -17.70 12.95
C ILE A 196 9.38 -18.87 12.11
N ARG A 197 10.53 -19.45 12.51
CA ARG A 197 11.15 -20.58 11.79
C ARG A 197 10.23 -21.80 11.66
N GLU A 198 9.35 -22.02 12.62
CA GLU A 198 8.37 -23.12 12.58
C GLU A 198 7.23 -22.88 11.56
N LYS A 199 6.98 -21.63 11.18
CA LYS A 199 5.78 -21.21 10.44
C LYS A 199 6.07 -20.57 9.07
N THR A 200 7.31 -20.18 8.81
CA THR A 200 7.68 -19.43 7.60
C THR A 200 8.88 -20.03 6.89
N LYS A 201 8.99 -19.72 5.59
CA LYS A 201 10.19 -19.98 4.81
C LYS A 201 11.05 -18.72 4.78
N PHE A 202 12.33 -18.85 5.03
CA PHE A 202 13.26 -17.74 5.01
C PHE A 202 13.78 -17.50 3.59
N ILE A 203 13.67 -16.27 3.10
CA ILE A 203 14.19 -15.87 1.79
C ILE A 203 15.13 -14.67 1.93
N SER A 204 16.16 -14.61 1.10
CA SER A 204 17.17 -13.55 1.12
C SER A 204 17.37 -12.92 -0.26
N LEU A 205 17.97 -11.73 -0.25
CA LEU A 205 18.49 -11.04 -1.43
C LEU A 205 19.95 -11.42 -1.73
N GLY A 206 20.50 -12.46 -1.04
CA GLY A 206 21.90 -12.81 -1.03
C GLY A 206 22.69 -12.01 0.01
N ASP A 207 23.98 -11.76 -0.23
CA ASP A 207 24.92 -11.09 0.70
C ASP A 207 24.70 -9.57 0.80
N PHE A 208 23.49 -9.09 0.48
CA PHE A 208 23.15 -7.69 0.48
C PHE A 208 22.56 -7.29 1.83
N ASP A 209 23.32 -6.52 2.61
CA ASP A 209 22.84 -5.88 3.84
C ASP A 209 22.18 -4.55 3.50
N SER A 210 20.95 -4.37 3.98
CA SER A 210 20.21 -3.13 3.77
C SER A 210 19.31 -2.81 4.96
N ARG A 211 18.81 -1.58 4.99
CA ARG A 211 17.77 -1.20 5.94
C ARG A 211 16.46 -1.92 5.64
N THR A 212 15.63 -2.07 6.64
CA THR A 212 14.33 -2.77 6.56
C THR A 212 13.46 -2.28 5.40
N GLU A 213 13.30 -0.95 5.27
CA GLU A 213 12.51 -0.35 4.20
C GLU A 213 13.12 -0.63 2.82
N THR A 214 14.44 -0.60 2.69
CA THR A 214 15.12 -0.89 1.43
C THR A 214 14.94 -2.35 1.02
N ALA A 215 15.19 -3.29 1.95
CA ALA A 215 14.97 -4.72 1.69
C ALA A 215 13.52 -4.98 1.27
N CYS A 216 12.56 -4.41 1.98
CA CYS A 216 11.14 -4.51 1.66
C CYS A 216 10.86 -4.10 0.20
N LEU A 217 11.29 -2.90 -0.20
CA LEU A 217 11.02 -2.38 -1.54
C LEU A 217 11.72 -3.19 -2.64
N VAL A 218 12.93 -3.69 -2.39
CA VAL A 218 13.64 -4.58 -3.33
C VAL A 218 12.89 -5.89 -3.51
N PHE A 219 12.43 -6.56 -2.42
CA PHE A 219 11.60 -7.76 -2.53
C PHE A 219 10.33 -7.51 -3.32
N LEU A 220 9.60 -6.43 -3.03
CA LEU A 220 8.38 -6.08 -3.75
C LEU A 220 8.62 -5.85 -5.23
N SER A 221 9.69 -5.13 -5.58
CA SER A 221 10.06 -4.88 -6.97
C SER A 221 10.38 -6.18 -7.71
N LEU A 222 11.20 -7.05 -7.14
CA LEU A 222 11.55 -8.35 -7.73
C LEU A 222 10.32 -9.24 -7.90
N LEU A 223 9.42 -9.28 -6.92
CA LEU A 223 8.23 -10.14 -6.96
C LEU A 223 7.20 -9.71 -8.00
N ASN A 224 7.06 -8.41 -8.27
CA ASN A 224 6.02 -7.89 -9.16
C ASN A 224 6.48 -7.46 -10.55
N PHE A 225 7.80 -7.33 -10.80
CA PHE A 225 8.30 -6.78 -12.06
C PHE A 225 9.41 -7.61 -12.73
N SER A 226 9.59 -8.88 -12.29
CA SER A 226 10.63 -9.76 -12.83
C SER A 226 10.06 -10.98 -13.52
#